data_d2fcff9825ac28b3052a5e294bcf9025
#
_entry.id   d2fcff9825ac28b3052a5e294bcf9025
#
_cell.length_a   1.000
_cell.length_b   1.000
_cell.length_c   1.000
_cell.angle_alpha   90.00
_cell.angle_beta   90.00
_cell.angle_gamma   90.00
#
_symmetry.space_group_name_H-M   'P 1'
#
loop_
_entity.id
_entity.type
_entity.pdbx_description
1 polymer ?
#
loop_
_entity_poly.entity_id
_entity_poly.type
_entity_poly.pdbx_seq_one_letter_code
_entity_poly.pdbx_strand_id
1 'polypeptide(L)'
;MRISITKGDKQDRLEMERADGSRAATLFPHKGPIPHDFVHYAVESELGIERGFWGLVDCGHHPEEVQDIAKAAGHASAKRAQAPAADFVPAIQAERVVEAFEADHWSGAIGDPAGVISMAEAGCDQSLVPPPAMDASAVARIRARIADFSTRWAALAPGESIALQWPAQA
;
A
#
# COMPACT_ATOMS: atom_id res chain seq x y z
N MET A 1 -11.82 8.14 -6.01
CA MET A 1 -12.04 6.77 -6.57
C MET A 1 -12.67 5.89 -5.51
N ARG A 2 -13.69 5.12 -5.86
CA ARG A 2 -14.27 4.10 -4.98
C ARG A 2 -13.52 2.78 -5.20
N ILE A 3 -13.15 2.12 -4.10
CA ILE A 3 -12.45 0.84 -4.09
C ILE A 3 -13.35 -0.18 -3.39
N SER A 4 -13.43 -1.39 -3.91
CA SER A 4 -14.09 -2.52 -3.25
C SER A 4 -13.14 -3.71 -3.20
N ILE A 5 -12.91 -4.23 -2.01
CA ILE A 5 -12.10 -5.43 -1.79
C ILE A 5 -13.04 -6.54 -1.34
N THR A 6 -13.18 -7.57 -2.18
CA THR A 6 -14.05 -8.72 -1.93
C THR A 6 -13.21 -9.91 -1.49
N LYS A 7 -13.55 -10.46 -0.33
CA LYS A 7 -12.87 -11.64 0.22
C LYS A 7 -13.23 -12.88 -0.59
N GLY A 8 -12.22 -13.62 -1.02
CA GLY A 8 -12.39 -14.91 -1.68
C GLY A 8 -11.83 -16.07 -0.86
N ASP A 9 -11.98 -17.28 -1.36
CA ASP A 9 -11.40 -18.47 -0.72
C ASP A 9 -9.91 -18.63 -1.00
N LYS A 10 -9.50 -18.37 -2.24
CA LYS A 10 -8.11 -18.50 -2.69
C LYS A 10 -7.55 -17.21 -3.28
N GLN A 11 -8.42 -16.38 -3.79
CA GLN A 11 -8.11 -15.10 -4.41
C GLN A 11 -9.13 -14.07 -3.96
N ASP A 12 -8.64 -12.91 -3.59
CA ASP A 12 -9.46 -11.74 -3.32
C ASP A 12 -9.65 -10.95 -4.61
N ARG A 13 -10.77 -10.23 -4.71
CA ARG A 13 -11.08 -9.39 -5.86
C ARG A 13 -10.99 -7.93 -5.48
N LEU A 14 -10.24 -7.18 -6.25
CA LEU A 14 -10.12 -5.74 -6.15
C LEU A 14 -10.87 -5.10 -7.32
N GLU A 15 -11.78 -4.19 -7.03
CA GLU A 15 -12.53 -3.43 -8.02
C GLU A 15 -12.40 -1.93 -7.71
N MET A 16 -12.20 -1.13 -8.74
CA MET A 16 -12.08 0.31 -8.64
C MET A 16 -13.01 1.00 -9.62
N GLU A 17 -13.62 2.08 -9.16
CA GLU A 17 -14.42 3.00 -9.99
C GLU A 17 -13.93 4.42 -9.77
N ARG A 18 -13.35 5.00 -10.82
CA ARG A 18 -12.78 6.35 -10.79
C ARG A 18 -13.86 7.43 -10.93
N ALA A 19 -13.48 8.67 -10.68
CA ALA A 19 -14.41 9.81 -10.75
C ALA A 19 -14.99 10.04 -12.16
N ASP A 20 -14.25 9.66 -13.20
CA ASP A 20 -14.69 9.71 -14.61
C ASP A 20 -15.60 8.55 -15.02
N GLY A 21 -15.91 7.63 -14.10
CA GLY A 21 -16.72 6.43 -14.34
C GLY A 21 -15.94 5.26 -14.93
N SER A 22 -14.65 5.40 -15.21
CA SER A 22 -13.83 4.29 -15.66
C SER A 22 -13.63 3.27 -14.53
N ARG A 23 -13.52 1.98 -14.91
CA ARG A 23 -13.42 0.87 -13.96
C ARG A 23 -12.22 -0.01 -14.28
N ALA A 24 -11.64 -0.58 -13.23
CA ALA A 24 -10.65 -1.63 -13.33
C ALA A 24 -10.96 -2.70 -12.28
N ALA A 25 -10.54 -3.93 -12.56
CA ALA A 25 -10.65 -5.04 -11.62
C ALA A 25 -9.46 -5.99 -11.78
N THR A 26 -9.00 -6.55 -10.67
CA THR A 26 -7.97 -7.60 -10.67
C THR A 26 -8.25 -8.61 -9.58
N LEU A 27 -7.62 -9.78 -9.68
CA LEU A 27 -7.61 -10.82 -8.67
C LEU A 27 -6.20 -10.99 -8.14
N PHE A 28 -6.07 -11.13 -6.84
CA PHE A 28 -4.79 -11.42 -6.23
C PHE A 28 -4.91 -12.56 -5.21
N PRO A 29 -3.83 -13.32 -4.98
CA PRO A 29 -3.86 -14.42 -4.03
C PRO A 29 -4.24 -13.95 -2.63
N HIS A 30 -5.19 -14.66 -2.00
CA HIS A 30 -5.50 -14.44 -0.59
C HIS A 30 -4.29 -14.83 0.26
N LYS A 31 -3.48 -13.86 0.66
CA LYS A 31 -2.24 -14.05 1.42
C LYS A 31 -2.27 -13.19 2.68
N GLY A 32 -1.88 -13.80 3.79
CA GLY A 32 -1.78 -13.09 5.05
C GLY A 32 -3.13 -12.74 5.71
N PRO A 33 -3.08 -12.04 6.84
CA PRO A 33 -4.26 -11.69 7.63
C PRO A 33 -5.08 -10.55 7.01
N ILE A 34 -4.46 -9.72 6.17
CA ILE A 34 -5.08 -8.60 5.45
C ILE A 34 -4.50 -8.50 4.04
N PRO A 35 -5.26 -7.95 3.06
CA PRO A 35 -4.75 -7.67 1.72
C PRO A 35 -3.62 -6.64 1.74
N HIS A 36 -2.54 -6.92 1.02
CA HIS A 36 -1.41 -6.00 0.82
C HIS A 36 -1.85 -4.63 0.30
N ASP A 37 -2.77 -4.61 -0.66
CA ASP A 37 -3.29 -3.36 -1.24
C ASP A 37 -4.01 -2.48 -0.20
N PHE A 38 -4.58 -3.07 0.88
CA PHE A 38 -5.10 -2.27 1.98
C PHE A 38 -3.99 -1.60 2.79
N VAL A 39 -2.86 -2.26 2.98
CA VAL A 39 -1.71 -1.62 3.66
C VAL A 39 -1.23 -0.42 2.86
N HIS A 40 -1.15 -0.53 1.52
CA HIS A 40 -0.93 0.61 0.63
C HIS A 40 -1.94 1.73 0.86
N TYR A 41 -3.23 1.40 0.92
CA TYR A 41 -4.28 2.39 1.19
C TYR A 41 -4.07 3.13 2.51
N ALA A 42 -3.76 2.40 3.59
CA ALA A 42 -3.55 3.00 4.90
C ALA A 42 -2.30 3.91 4.94
N VAL A 43 -1.21 3.45 4.36
CA VAL A 43 0.07 4.17 4.31
C VAL A 43 -0.01 5.39 3.41
N GLU A 44 -0.42 5.22 2.15
CA GLU A 44 -0.41 6.30 1.16
C GLU A 44 -1.38 7.42 1.53
N SER A 45 -2.58 7.07 2.02
CA SER A 45 -3.55 8.08 2.44
C SER A 45 -3.13 8.83 3.69
N GLU A 46 -2.40 8.21 4.61
CA GLU A 46 -1.92 8.86 5.82
C GLU A 46 -0.71 9.76 5.57
N LEU A 47 0.22 9.31 4.73
CA LEU A 47 1.46 10.03 4.44
C LEU A 47 1.34 10.99 3.26
N GLY A 48 0.17 11.06 2.60
CA GLY A 48 -0.03 11.92 1.45
C GLY A 48 0.82 11.52 0.24
N ILE A 49 1.05 10.22 0.03
CA ILE A 49 1.82 9.72 -1.11
C ILE A 49 0.88 9.66 -2.33
N GLU A 50 0.76 10.78 -3.03
CA GLU A 50 -0.20 10.94 -4.13
C GLU A 50 0.13 10.12 -5.38
N ARG A 51 1.37 9.71 -5.57
CA ARG A 51 1.86 8.93 -6.71
C ARG A 51 2.41 7.56 -6.30
N GLY A 52 1.88 7.01 -5.21
CA GLY A 52 2.04 5.61 -4.84
C GLY A 52 1.16 4.70 -5.69
N PHE A 53 0.89 3.50 -5.22
CA PHE A 53 0.04 2.53 -5.91
C PHE A 53 -1.36 3.10 -6.21
N TRP A 54 -2.08 3.58 -5.20
CA TRP A 54 -3.45 4.06 -5.34
C TRP A 54 -3.55 5.34 -6.15
N GLY A 55 -2.58 6.24 -6.01
CA GLY A 55 -2.54 7.45 -6.80
C GLY A 55 -2.34 7.19 -8.29
N LEU A 56 -1.46 6.25 -8.66
CA LEU A 56 -1.27 5.84 -10.05
C LEU A 56 -2.52 5.13 -10.59
N VAL A 57 -3.16 4.28 -9.80
CA VAL A 57 -4.44 3.66 -10.18
C VAL A 57 -5.53 4.70 -10.41
N ASP A 58 -5.64 5.71 -9.56
CA ASP A 58 -6.60 6.81 -9.72
C ASP A 58 -6.34 7.66 -10.97
N CYS A 59 -5.06 7.80 -11.35
CA CYS A 59 -4.64 8.45 -12.61
C CYS A 59 -4.88 7.61 -13.87
N GLY A 60 -5.43 6.40 -13.76
CA GLY A 60 -5.85 5.59 -14.92
C GLY A 60 -5.00 4.34 -15.19
N HIS A 61 -3.92 4.11 -14.45
CA HIS A 61 -3.15 2.89 -14.60
C HIS A 61 -3.91 1.65 -14.11
N HIS A 62 -3.64 0.50 -14.73
CA HIS A 62 -4.15 -0.77 -14.23
C HIS A 62 -3.34 -1.23 -13.00
N PRO A 63 -3.96 -1.81 -11.95
CA PRO A 63 -3.23 -2.24 -10.74
C PRO A 63 -2.04 -3.16 -11.01
N GLU A 64 -2.18 -4.12 -11.93
CA GLU A 64 -1.10 -5.04 -12.29
C GLU A 64 0.07 -4.31 -12.94
N GLU A 65 -0.20 -3.32 -13.80
CA GLU A 65 0.81 -2.48 -14.44
C GLU A 65 1.60 -1.69 -13.39
N VAL A 66 0.91 -1.11 -12.40
CA VAL A 66 1.58 -0.36 -11.32
C VAL A 66 2.51 -1.26 -10.49
N GLN A 67 2.06 -2.48 -10.16
CA GLN A 67 2.90 -3.45 -9.46
C GLN A 67 4.15 -3.82 -10.27
N ASP A 68 4.01 -4.04 -11.57
CA ASP A 68 5.13 -4.39 -12.43
C ASP A 68 6.12 -3.22 -12.58
N ILE A 69 5.63 -2.00 -12.68
CA ILE A 69 6.45 -0.77 -12.70
C ILE A 69 7.24 -0.63 -11.40
N ALA A 70 6.58 -0.76 -10.24
CA ALA A 70 7.22 -0.62 -8.94
C ALA A 70 8.29 -1.70 -8.72
N LYS A 71 7.99 -2.96 -9.05
CA LYS A 71 8.94 -4.07 -8.98
C LYS A 71 10.14 -3.85 -9.91
N ALA A 72 9.89 -3.48 -11.16
CA ALA A 72 10.95 -3.25 -12.14
C ALA A 72 11.88 -2.10 -11.71
N ALA A 73 11.32 -1.00 -11.21
CA ALA A 73 12.09 0.15 -10.73
C ALA A 73 12.92 -0.22 -9.49
N GLY A 74 12.33 -0.90 -8.50
CA GLY A 74 13.02 -1.33 -7.28
C GLY A 74 14.16 -2.31 -7.57
N HIS A 75 13.93 -3.34 -8.38
CA HIS A 75 14.97 -4.30 -8.76
C HIS A 75 16.07 -3.67 -9.63
N ALA A 76 15.72 -2.77 -10.54
CA ALA A 76 16.70 -2.09 -11.39
C ALA A 76 17.63 -1.19 -10.55
N SER A 77 17.07 -0.48 -9.57
CA SER A 77 17.83 0.39 -8.68
C SER A 77 18.80 -0.41 -7.81
N ALA A 78 18.33 -1.44 -7.14
CA ALA A 78 19.17 -2.31 -6.30
C ALA A 78 20.30 -2.99 -7.11
N LYS A 79 19.99 -3.51 -8.31
CA LYS A 79 20.98 -4.21 -9.15
C LYS A 79 22.03 -3.28 -9.75
N ARG A 80 21.67 -2.03 -10.03
CA ARG A 80 22.56 -1.06 -10.67
C ARG A 80 23.24 -0.12 -9.67
N ALA A 81 22.87 -0.18 -8.38
CA ALA A 81 23.25 0.80 -7.36
C ALA A 81 23.01 2.24 -7.85
N GLN A 82 21.85 2.48 -8.45
CA GLN A 82 21.50 3.71 -9.12
C GLN A 82 20.13 4.18 -8.65
N ALA A 83 19.99 5.46 -8.32
CA ALA A 83 18.71 6.02 -7.94
C ALA A 83 17.65 5.84 -9.05
N PRO A 84 16.40 5.51 -8.71
CA PRO A 84 15.33 5.41 -9.67
C PRO A 84 15.00 6.76 -10.29
N ALA A 85 14.31 6.75 -11.44
CA ALA A 85 13.78 7.98 -12.02
C ALA A 85 12.79 8.65 -11.06
N ALA A 86 12.79 9.99 -11.05
CA ALA A 86 12.03 10.79 -10.08
C ALA A 86 10.52 10.42 -10.04
N ASP A 87 9.96 10.08 -11.19
CA ASP A 87 8.54 9.70 -11.30
C ASP A 87 8.17 8.40 -10.55
N PHE A 88 9.15 7.54 -10.28
CA PHE A 88 8.94 6.28 -9.56
C PHE A 88 9.29 6.36 -8.07
N VAL A 89 9.90 7.44 -7.62
CA VAL A 89 10.30 7.62 -6.22
C VAL A 89 9.10 7.43 -5.26
N PRO A 90 7.93 8.07 -5.46
CA PRO A 90 6.80 7.90 -4.54
C PRO A 90 6.28 6.47 -4.47
N ALA A 91 6.26 5.74 -5.61
CA ALA A 91 5.82 4.35 -5.64
C ALA A 91 6.77 3.43 -4.86
N ILE A 92 8.09 3.66 -4.97
CA ILE A 92 9.10 2.90 -4.21
C ILE A 92 9.05 3.26 -2.73
N GLN A 93 8.86 4.54 -2.39
CA GLN A 93 8.66 4.98 -1.00
C GLN A 93 7.45 4.26 -0.38
N ALA A 94 6.31 4.26 -1.06
CA ALA A 94 5.11 3.56 -0.60
C ALA A 94 5.39 2.09 -0.33
N GLU A 95 6.01 1.39 -1.27
CA GLU A 95 6.35 -0.03 -1.15
C GLU A 95 7.24 -0.32 0.08
N ARG A 96 8.30 0.48 0.30
CA ARG A 96 9.22 0.28 1.44
C ARG A 96 8.55 0.53 2.78
N VAL A 97 7.67 1.53 2.85
CA VAL A 97 6.88 1.81 4.07
C VAL A 97 5.85 0.71 4.30
N VAL A 98 5.17 0.25 3.25
CA VAL A 98 4.20 -0.86 3.32
C VAL A 98 4.86 -2.12 3.86
N GLU A 99 6.03 -2.52 3.34
CA GLU A 99 6.79 -3.67 3.86
C GLU A 99 7.11 -3.53 5.36
N ALA A 100 7.46 -2.33 5.81
CA ALA A 100 7.72 -2.08 7.23
C ALA A 100 6.46 -2.27 8.08
N PHE A 101 5.29 -1.77 7.62
CA PHE A 101 4.02 -1.96 8.34
C PHE A 101 3.49 -3.39 8.26
N GLU A 102 3.72 -4.12 7.19
CA GLU A 102 3.41 -5.54 7.12
C GLU A 102 4.23 -6.33 8.16
N ALA A 103 5.54 -6.10 8.23
CA ALA A 103 6.40 -6.73 9.23
C ALA A 103 5.98 -6.37 10.66
N ASP A 104 5.62 -5.10 10.90
CA ASP A 104 5.11 -4.63 12.19
C ASP A 104 3.78 -5.31 12.55
N HIS A 105 2.85 -5.40 11.62
CA HIS A 105 1.56 -6.07 11.81
C HIS A 105 1.74 -7.56 12.11
N TRP A 106 2.63 -8.25 11.39
CA TRP A 106 2.95 -9.65 11.64
C TRP A 106 3.59 -9.89 13.01
N SER A 107 4.31 -8.90 13.55
CA SER A 107 4.87 -8.95 14.91
C SER A 107 3.90 -8.52 16.01
N GLY A 108 2.64 -8.21 15.66
CA GLY A 108 1.57 -7.83 16.57
C GLY A 108 1.38 -6.33 16.76
N ALA A 109 2.13 -5.48 16.04
CA ALA A 109 2.03 -4.02 16.06
C ALA A 109 2.15 -3.37 17.46
N ILE A 110 2.90 -4.01 18.37
CA ILE A 110 3.08 -3.60 19.78
C ILE A 110 4.44 -2.94 20.06
N GLY A 111 5.33 -2.94 19.07
CA GLY A 111 6.67 -2.37 19.20
C GLY A 111 6.69 -0.84 19.25
N ASP A 112 7.86 -0.29 19.62
CA ASP A 112 8.10 1.15 19.55
C ASP A 112 7.89 1.66 18.11
N PRO A 113 7.14 2.75 17.89
CA PRO A 113 7.03 3.39 16.58
C PRO A 113 8.36 3.67 15.90
N ALA A 114 9.42 3.97 16.66
CA ALA A 114 10.76 4.19 16.14
C ALA A 114 11.29 2.97 15.35
N GLY A 115 10.90 1.75 15.73
CA GLY A 115 11.30 0.53 15.03
C GLY A 115 10.72 0.46 13.61
N VAL A 116 9.46 0.82 13.43
CA VAL A 116 8.80 0.88 12.10
C VAL A 116 9.42 1.98 11.24
N ILE A 117 9.65 3.15 11.84
CA ILE A 117 10.28 4.29 11.16
C ILE A 117 11.66 3.88 10.64
N SER A 118 12.51 3.33 11.51
CA SER A 118 13.86 2.91 11.12
C SER A 118 13.86 1.81 10.06
N MET A 119 12.88 0.90 10.08
CA MET A 119 12.75 -0.15 9.06
C MET A 119 12.37 0.46 7.70
N ALA A 120 11.41 1.39 7.67
CA ALA A 120 11.02 2.09 6.46
C ALA A 120 12.18 2.94 5.89
N GLU A 121 12.90 3.67 6.75
CA GLU A 121 14.09 4.43 6.36
C GLU A 121 15.16 3.53 5.74
N ALA A 122 15.49 2.41 6.39
CA ALA A 122 16.46 1.45 5.87
C ALA A 122 16.03 0.86 4.51
N GLY A 123 14.74 0.55 4.34
CA GLY A 123 14.19 0.09 3.05
C GLY A 123 14.30 1.14 1.95
N CYS A 124 14.00 2.39 2.26
CA CYS A 124 14.16 3.52 1.34
C CYS A 124 15.63 3.73 0.95
N ASP A 125 16.54 3.73 1.93
CA ASP A 125 17.98 3.87 1.70
C ASP A 125 18.53 2.76 0.79
N GLN A 126 18.14 1.51 1.03
CA GLN A 126 18.51 0.38 0.17
C GLN A 126 17.96 0.51 -1.25
N SER A 127 16.85 1.19 -1.42
CA SER A 127 16.23 1.46 -2.72
C SER A 127 16.71 2.77 -3.35
N LEU A 128 17.64 3.49 -2.71
CA LEU A 128 18.19 4.77 -3.15
C LEU A 128 17.12 5.84 -3.36
N VAL A 129 16.10 5.86 -2.48
CA VAL A 129 15.07 6.89 -2.43
C VAL A 129 15.05 7.54 -1.04
N PRO A 130 14.70 8.83 -0.93
CA PRO A 130 14.55 9.47 0.38
C PRO A 130 13.34 8.86 1.10
N PRO A 131 13.39 8.64 2.44
CA PRO A 131 12.22 8.21 3.19
C PRO A 131 11.16 9.32 3.22
N PRO A 132 9.85 8.99 3.21
CA PRO A 132 8.82 9.99 3.43
C PRO A 132 8.83 10.45 4.89
N ALA A 133 8.37 11.68 5.14
CA ALA A 133 8.24 12.19 6.49
C ALA A 133 7.20 11.36 7.26
N MET A 134 7.61 10.71 8.34
CA MET A 134 6.76 9.87 9.17
C MET A 134 7.16 10.01 10.64
N ASP A 135 6.23 10.37 11.49
CA ASP A 135 6.41 10.49 12.93
C ASP A 135 5.65 9.39 13.71
N ALA A 136 5.86 9.32 15.01
CA ALA A 136 5.19 8.35 15.87
C ALA A 136 3.65 8.46 15.82
N SER A 137 3.12 9.66 15.56
CA SER A 137 1.67 9.86 15.47
C SER A 137 1.10 9.31 14.15
N ALA A 138 1.82 9.47 13.05
CA ALA A 138 1.49 8.84 11.77
C ALA A 138 1.52 7.30 11.88
N VAL A 139 2.56 6.75 12.52
CA VAL A 139 2.63 5.29 12.80
C VAL A 139 1.41 4.84 13.59
N ALA A 140 1.03 5.55 14.64
CA ALA A 140 -0.14 5.19 15.46
C ALA A 140 -1.45 5.20 14.64
N ARG A 141 -1.64 6.20 13.75
CA ARG A 141 -2.84 6.29 12.90
C ARG A 141 -2.87 5.18 11.85
N ILE A 142 -1.74 4.85 11.21
CA ILE A 142 -1.66 3.75 10.25
C ILE A 142 -1.95 2.41 10.95
N ARG A 143 -1.34 2.14 12.11
CA ARG A 143 -1.61 0.95 12.91
C ARG A 143 -3.10 0.82 13.28
N ALA A 144 -3.73 1.91 13.70
CA ALA A 144 -5.16 1.92 14.03
C ALA A 144 -6.04 1.57 12.82
N ARG A 145 -5.73 2.12 11.63
CA ARG A 145 -6.44 1.79 10.37
C ARG A 145 -6.26 0.31 10.00
N ILE A 146 -5.04 -0.21 10.12
CA ILE A 146 -4.74 -1.62 9.84
C ILE A 146 -5.49 -2.53 10.81
N ALA A 147 -5.50 -2.21 12.11
CA ALA A 147 -6.21 -3.00 13.13
C ALA A 147 -7.74 -3.01 12.93
N ASP A 148 -8.34 -1.84 12.63
CA ASP A 148 -9.77 -1.76 12.31
C ASP A 148 -10.13 -2.61 11.10
N PHE A 149 -9.38 -2.44 10.02
CA PHE A 149 -9.60 -3.21 8.80
C PHE A 149 -9.41 -4.71 9.05
N SER A 150 -8.35 -5.11 9.75
CA SER A 150 -8.07 -6.52 10.08
C SER A 150 -9.23 -7.17 10.83
N THR A 151 -9.80 -6.45 11.79
CA THR A 151 -10.96 -6.92 12.56
C THR A 151 -12.18 -7.13 11.64
N ARG A 152 -12.49 -6.15 10.81
CA ARG A 152 -13.60 -6.21 9.84
C ARG A 152 -13.38 -7.29 8.79
N TRP A 153 -12.15 -7.38 8.26
CA TRP A 153 -11.77 -8.37 7.26
C TRP A 153 -11.85 -9.80 7.78
N ALA A 154 -11.43 -10.03 9.02
CA ALA A 154 -11.54 -11.35 9.66
C ALA A 154 -13.00 -11.80 9.81
N ALA A 155 -13.91 -10.88 10.06
CA ALA A 155 -15.34 -11.16 10.21
C ALA A 155 -16.08 -11.46 8.90
N LEU A 156 -15.51 -11.10 7.73
CA LEU A 156 -16.16 -11.35 6.44
C LEU A 156 -16.18 -12.83 6.08
N ALA A 157 -17.29 -13.26 5.51
CA ALA A 157 -17.38 -14.52 4.76
C ALA A 157 -16.86 -14.32 3.31
N PRO A 158 -16.43 -15.39 2.63
CA PRO A 158 -16.12 -15.33 1.21
C PRO A 158 -17.30 -14.78 0.39
N GLY A 159 -17.01 -13.87 -0.52
CA GLY A 159 -17.99 -13.12 -1.32
C GLY A 159 -18.43 -11.80 -0.72
N GLU A 160 -18.13 -11.52 0.55
CA GLU A 160 -18.40 -10.23 1.16
C GLU A 160 -17.26 -9.23 0.90
N SER A 161 -17.59 -7.94 0.94
CA SER A 161 -16.68 -6.87 0.52
C SER A 161 -16.57 -5.75 1.55
N ILE A 162 -15.41 -5.10 1.57
CA ILE A 162 -15.21 -3.81 2.23
C ILE A 162 -15.03 -2.74 1.17
N ALA A 163 -15.85 -1.69 1.27
CA ALA A 163 -15.73 -0.50 0.43
C ALA A 163 -14.83 0.53 1.10
N LEU A 164 -13.96 1.16 0.29
CA LEU A 164 -13.06 2.24 0.69
C LEU A 164 -13.24 3.40 -0.29
N GLN A 165 -12.91 4.61 0.17
CA GLN A 165 -12.90 5.79 -0.65
C GLN A 165 -11.47 6.34 -0.72
N TRP A 166 -10.87 6.33 -1.91
CA TRP A 166 -9.59 7.01 -2.12
C TRP A 166 -9.84 8.51 -2.14
N PRO A 167 -9.09 9.31 -1.37
CA PRO A 167 -9.27 10.74 -1.30
C PRO A 167 -9.22 11.36 -2.70
N ALA A 168 -10.19 12.19 -3.01
CA ALA A 168 -10.09 13.04 -4.19
C ALA A 168 -8.85 13.93 -4.00
N GLN A 169 -8.00 13.98 -5.01
CA GLN A 169 -6.94 14.99 -5.04
C GLN A 169 -7.60 16.37 -4.96
N ALA A 170 -7.18 17.18 -3.98
CA ALA A 170 -7.66 18.54 -3.83
C ALA A 170 -7.17 19.43 -4.97
#